data_2e3051a008d14e349c21f7f452839801
#
_entry.id   2e3051a008d14e349c21f7f452839801
#
_cell.length_a   1.000
_cell.length_b   1.000
_cell.length_c   1.000
_cell.angle_alpha   90.00
_cell.angle_beta   90.00
_cell.angle_gamma   90.00
#
_symmetry.space_group_name_H-M   'P 1'
#
loop_
_entity.id
_entity.type
_entity.pdbx_description
1 polymer ?
#
loop_
_entity_poly.entity_id
_entity_poly.type
_entity_poly.pdbx_seq_one_letter_code
_entity_poly.pdbx_strand_id
1 'polypeptide(L)'
;MISDLKIVLEKISNIFFTKRCEFCGEVIEFDKTVCPDCENLPVNKPPYCTYCGVSKEKCNCYKHKSEYKQIVAPYLYQDNVKRAVLNFKSAYMPFLSKRFARDMAKCIQENYFMQFDIITYTPLSKKSLRKRDYNQAYLLANEISKILDIPLADLLIKVRKTKEQKSLNSRERKTNVYGAFDLKDKDIVINKRILLIDDVKTTGSTLNECAKMLNIYGAQSVWAATLAVAVPKEKGDKK
;
A
#
# COMPACT_ATOMS: atom_id res chain seq x y z
N MET A 1 45.30 18.95 -5.45
CA MET A 1 44.86 19.06 -6.87
C MET A 1 43.87 17.97 -7.29
N ILE A 2 44.14 16.67 -7.14
CA ILE A 2 43.20 15.58 -7.51
C ILE A 2 42.04 15.49 -6.52
N SER A 3 42.24 15.73 -5.24
CA SER A 3 41.20 15.78 -4.21
C SER A 3 40.22 16.93 -4.42
N ASP A 4 40.71 18.08 -4.82
CA ASP A 4 39.91 19.29 -5.00
C ASP A 4 39.00 19.17 -6.23
N LEU A 5 39.50 18.53 -7.29
CA LEU A 5 38.74 18.26 -8.51
C LEU A 5 37.60 17.27 -8.26
N LYS A 6 37.79 16.23 -7.42
CA LYS A 6 36.73 15.31 -7.00
C LYS A 6 35.64 16.04 -6.21
N ILE A 7 36.00 16.89 -5.28
CA ILE A 7 35.06 17.70 -4.47
C ILE A 7 34.24 18.65 -5.37
N VAL A 8 34.90 19.27 -6.36
CA VAL A 8 34.21 20.17 -7.32
C VAL A 8 33.25 19.36 -8.24
N LEU A 9 33.68 18.20 -8.74
CA LEU A 9 32.85 17.33 -9.55
C LEU A 9 31.64 16.77 -8.75
N GLU A 10 31.84 16.40 -7.50
CA GLU A 10 30.76 16.00 -6.59
C GLU A 10 29.79 17.16 -6.32
N LYS A 11 30.26 18.37 -6.09
CA LYS A 11 29.38 19.55 -5.92
C LYS A 11 28.59 19.87 -7.19
N ILE A 12 29.20 19.78 -8.37
CA ILE A 12 28.53 19.98 -9.65
C ILE A 12 27.51 18.86 -9.90
N SER A 13 27.86 17.60 -9.64
CA SER A 13 26.93 16.46 -9.71
C SER A 13 25.73 16.64 -8.78
N ASN A 14 25.94 17.15 -7.57
CA ASN A 14 24.90 17.41 -6.58
C ASN A 14 23.91 18.53 -6.98
N ILE A 15 24.33 19.46 -7.86
CA ILE A 15 23.44 20.49 -8.41
C ILE A 15 22.48 19.87 -9.46
N PHE A 16 22.96 18.88 -10.23
CA PHE A 16 22.17 18.22 -11.28
C PHE A 16 21.44 16.95 -10.80
N PHE A 17 21.97 16.25 -9.77
CA PHE A 17 21.40 15.02 -9.23
C PHE A 17 21.13 15.17 -7.74
N THR A 18 20.03 15.83 -7.39
CA THR A 18 19.60 15.97 -5.99
C THR A 18 19.27 14.61 -5.40
N LYS A 19 19.99 14.20 -4.35
CA LYS A 19 19.66 12.98 -3.61
C LYS A 19 18.33 13.15 -2.87
N ARG A 20 17.50 12.15 -2.91
CA ARG A 20 16.17 12.19 -2.29
C ARG A 20 16.03 11.12 -1.23
N CYS A 21 15.30 11.47 -0.17
CA CYS A 21 14.89 10.54 0.87
C CYS A 21 14.16 9.32 0.26
N GLU A 22 14.66 8.12 0.54
CA GLU A 22 14.09 6.88 0.01
C GLU A 22 12.64 6.62 0.49
N PHE A 23 12.20 7.32 1.55
CA PHE A 23 10.87 7.12 2.12
C PHE A 23 9.86 8.21 1.71
N CYS A 24 10.21 9.50 1.76
CA CYS A 24 9.27 10.58 1.45
C CYS A 24 9.57 11.35 0.17
N GLY A 25 10.76 11.17 -0.42
CA GLY A 25 11.17 11.86 -1.65
C GLY A 25 11.69 13.29 -1.44
N GLU A 26 11.76 13.78 -0.21
CA GLU A 26 12.38 15.08 0.09
C GLU A 26 13.86 15.10 -0.31
N VAL A 27 14.38 16.26 -0.70
CA VAL A 27 15.80 16.46 -0.98
C VAL A 27 16.59 16.34 0.32
N ILE A 28 17.68 15.57 0.32
CA ILE A 28 18.52 15.30 1.47
C ILE A 28 20.00 15.50 1.15
N GLU A 29 20.82 15.56 2.18
CA GLU A 29 22.29 15.53 2.07
C GLU A 29 22.76 14.24 1.40
N PHE A 30 23.88 14.30 0.71
CA PHE A 30 24.35 13.22 -0.16
C PHE A 30 24.75 11.95 0.60
N ASP A 31 25.18 12.07 1.84
CA ASP A 31 25.59 10.97 2.72
C ASP A 31 24.40 10.27 3.40
N LYS A 32 23.20 10.87 3.39
CA LYS A 32 22.00 10.32 4.02
C LYS A 32 21.16 9.48 3.04
N THR A 33 20.43 8.51 3.57
CA THR A 33 19.45 7.71 2.82
C THR A 33 18.00 8.13 3.11
N VAL A 34 17.76 8.67 4.30
CA VAL A 34 16.46 9.19 4.74
C VAL A 34 16.64 10.58 5.36
N CYS A 35 15.61 11.41 5.30
CA CYS A 35 15.59 12.70 6.00
C CYS A 35 15.36 12.50 7.51
N PRO A 36 15.70 13.47 8.37
CA PRO A 36 15.51 13.38 9.83
C PRO A 36 14.07 13.03 10.21
N ASP A 37 13.09 13.57 9.51
CA ASP A 37 11.67 13.26 9.73
C ASP A 37 11.32 11.80 9.48
N CYS A 38 12.06 11.09 8.62
CA CYS A 38 11.82 9.69 8.27
C CYS A 38 12.71 8.70 9.05
N GLU A 39 13.54 9.15 9.97
CA GLU A 39 14.28 8.27 10.88
C GLU A 39 13.36 7.62 11.90
N ASN A 40 12.32 8.35 12.37
CA ASN A 40 11.36 7.88 13.36
C ASN A 40 9.96 7.75 12.77
N LEU A 41 9.71 6.67 12.04
CA LEU A 41 8.41 6.41 11.43
C LEU A 41 7.42 5.81 12.43
N PRO A 42 6.11 6.10 12.31
CA PRO A 42 5.06 5.47 13.12
C PRO A 42 4.88 4.00 12.72
N VAL A 43 5.76 3.13 13.22
CA VAL A 43 5.73 1.69 12.98
C VAL A 43 4.49 1.08 13.60
N ASN A 44 3.82 0.24 12.84
CA ASN A 44 2.72 -0.58 13.31
C ASN A 44 3.29 -1.94 13.77
N LYS A 45 3.17 -2.25 15.07
CA LYS A 45 3.79 -3.43 15.67
C LYS A 45 2.83 -4.63 15.73
N PRO A 46 3.30 -5.87 15.47
CA PRO A 46 2.49 -7.06 15.69
C PRO A 46 2.24 -7.27 17.20
N PRO A 47 1.22 -8.07 17.58
CA PRO A 47 0.29 -8.78 16.72
C PRO A 47 -0.76 -7.86 16.12
N TYR A 48 -1.10 -8.08 14.85
CA TYR A 48 -2.07 -7.25 14.14
C TYR A 48 -3.51 -7.74 14.34
N CYS A 49 -4.45 -6.81 14.33
CA CYS A 49 -5.87 -7.14 14.20
C CYS A 49 -6.13 -7.70 12.80
N THR A 50 -6.71 -8.88 12.69
CA THR A 50 -6.97 -9.56 11.41
C THR A 50 -7.87 -8.76 10.48
N TYR A 51 -8.77 -7.94 11.02
CA TYR A 51 -9.70 -7.10 10.26
C TYR A 51 -9.11 -5.75 9.85
N CYS A 52 -8.57 -4.98 10.79
CA CYS A 52 -8.12 -3.61 10.48
C CYS A 52 -6.63 -3.50 10.19
N GLY A 53 -5.82 -4.49 10.55
CA GLY A 53 -4.38 -4.48 10.35
C GLY A 53 -3.60 -3.61 11.34
N VAL A 54 -4.29 -2.88 12.21
CA VAL A 54 -3.65 -2.10 13.27
C VAL A 54 -3.17 -3.07 14.37
N SER A 55 -2.08 -2.73 15.06
CA SER A 55 -1.63 -3.41 16.28
C SER A 55 -2.83 -3.67 17.21
N LYS A 56 -2.91 -4.86 17.80
CA LYS A 56 -4.01 -5.20 18.73
C LYS A 56 -4.13 -4.22 19.90
N GLU A 57 -3.02 -3.66 20.35
CA GLU A 57 -3.00 -2.64 21.42
C GLU A 57 -3.72 -1.34 21.05
N LYS A 58 -3.66 -0.95 19.76
CA LYS A 58 -4.27 0.29 19.23
C LYS A 58 -5.56 0.04 18.48
N CYS A 59 -6.04 -1.20 18.44
CA CYS A 59 -7.21 -1.58 17.68
C CYS A 59 -8.50 -1.30 18.44
N ASN A 60 -9.32 -0.38 17.92
CA ASN A 60 -10.64 -0.05 18.44
C ASN A 60 -11.78 -0.60 17.57
N CYS A 61 -11.52 -1.61 16.71
CA CYS A 61 -12.56 -2.15 15.87
C CYS A 61 -13.31 -3.30 16.56
N TYR A 62 -14.64 -3.18 16.63
CA TYR A 62 -15.51 -4.22 17.19
C TYR A 62 -15.98 -5.17 16.07
N LYS A 63 -15.76 -6.50 16.28
CA LYS A 63 -16.32 -7.66 15.54
C LYS A 63 -16.79 -7.37 14.10
N HIS A 64 -15.89 -6.97 13.22
CA HIS A 64 -16.20 -6.87 11.80
C HIS A 64 -15.74 -8.14 11.08
N LYS A 65 -16.55 -8.61 10.14
CA LYS A 65 -16.14 -9.64 9.18
C LYS A 65 -15.44 -8.97 8.00
N SER A 66 -14.30 -9.52 7.60
CA SER A 66 -13.62 -9.18 6.35
C SER A 66 -13.74 -10.34 5.37
N GLU A 67 -13.68 -10.03 4.10
CA GLU A 67 -13.60 -11.03 3.02
C GLU A 67 -12.17 -11.57 2.83
N TYR A 68 -11.18 -10.95 3.48
CA TYR A 68 -9.82 -11.48 3.58
C TYR A 68 -9.58 -12.11 4.96
N LYS A 69 -8.69 -13.10 5.03
CA LYS A 69 -8.36 -13.83 6.27
C LYS A 69 -7.65 -12.94 7.28
N GLN A 70 -6.69 -12.15 6.81
CA GLN A 70 -5.89 -11.24 7.63
C GLN A 70 -5.34 -10.11 6.76
N ILE A 71 -4.99 -8.99 7.39
CA ILE A 71 -4.24 -7.91 6.77
C ILE A 71 -3.05 -7.52 7.64
N VAL A 72 -1.92 -7.21 7.01
CA VAL A 72 -0.72 -6.67 7.66
C VAL A 72 -0.30 -5.36 7.03
N ALA A 73 0.36 -4.52 7.81
CA ALA A 73 0.94 -3.27 7.34
C ALA A 73 2.11 -2.88 8.24
N PRO A 74 3.26 -2.47 7.69
CA PRO A 74 4.41 -2.07 8.50
C PRO A 74 4.19 -0.74 9.23
N TYR A 75 3.31 0.14 8.75
CA TYR A 75 3.17 1.49 9.28
C TYR A 75 1.73 1.88 9.63
N LEU A 76 1.61 2.85 10.56
CA LEU A 76 0.37 3.59 10.78
C LEU A 76 0.26 4.76 9.79
N TYR A 77 -0.93 4.99 9.24
CA TYR A 77 -1.18 6.08 8.27
C TYR A 77 -1.34 7.42 8.97
N GLN A 78 -0.22 7.96 9.47
CA GLN A 78 -0.16 9.25 10.16
C GLN A 78 1.20 9.93 9.85
N ASP A 79 1.34 11.20 10.20
CA ASP A 79 2.58 11.99 10.15
C ASP A 79 3.35 11.83 8.82
N ASN A 80 4.62 11.51 8.90
CA ASN A 80 5.52 11.37 7.76
C ASN A 80 5.15 10.23 6.81
N VAL A 81 4.55 9.14 7.31
CA VAL A 81 4.02 8.07 6.47
C VAL A 81 2.88 8.59 5.58
N LYS A 82 1.98 9.41 6.14
CA LYS A 82 0.92 10.04 5.35
C LYS A 82 1.49 10.97 4.27
N ARG A 83 2.50 11.79 4.60
CA ARG A 83 3.20 12.64 3.63
C ARG A 83 3.85 11.81 2.52
N ALA A 84 4.60 10.76 2.86
CA ALA A 84 5.25 9.88 1.91
C ALA A 84 4.25 9.21 0.94
N VAL A 85 3.13 8.70 1.44
CA VAL A 85 2.06 8.14 0.61
C VAL A 85 1.42 9.18 -0.30
N LEU A 86 1.24 10.42 0.18
CA LEU A 86 0.72 11.50 -0.67
C LEU A 86 1.69 11.86 -1.79
N ASN A 87 2.99 11.93 -1.52
CA ASN A 87 4.03 12.15 -2.51
C ASN A 87 4.06 11.00 -3.53
N PHE A 88 3.98 9.75 -3.09
CA PHE A 88 3.85 8.58 -3.95
C PHE A 88 2.61 8.63 -4.85
N LYS A 89 1.50 9.27 -4.41
CA LYS A 89 0.25 9.39 -5.17
C LYS A 89 0.22 10.56 -6.15
N SER A 90 0.96 11.63 -5.90
CA SER A 90 0.74 12.92 -6.59
C SER A 90 2.01 13.60 -7.11
N ALA A 91 3.19 13.21 -6.65
CA ALA A 91 4.44 13.89 -6.96
C ALA A 91 5.30 13.17 -8.02
N TYR A 92 4.71 12.23 -8.77
CA TYR A 92 5.42 11.45 -9.80
C TYR A 92 6.71 10.79 -9.27
N MET A 93 6.61 10.18 -8.07
CA MET A 93 7.74 9.54 -7.40
C MET A 93 7.60 8.00 -7.38
N PRO A 94 7.57 7.32 -8.54
CA PRO A 94 7.41 5.85 -8.60
C PRO A 94 8.58 5.10 -7.94
N PHE A 95 9.75 5.71 -7.83
CA PHE A 95 10.95 5.13 -7.22
C PHE A 95 10.75 4.78 -5.73
N LEU A 96 9.82 5.46 -5.02
CA LEU A 96 9.47 5.16 -3.62
C LEU A 96 8.88 3.75 -3.47
N SER A 97 8.35 3.16 -4.55
CA SER A 97 7.81 1.79 -4.53
C SER A 97 8.83 0.76 -4.06
N LYS A 98 10.11 0.92 -4.41
CA LYS A 98 11.17 -0.01 -4.04
C LYS A 98 11.39 -0.09 -2.53
N ARG A 99 11.43 1.06 -1.85
CA ARG A 99 11.56 1.12 -0.39
C ARG A 99 10.30 0.59 0.27
N PHE A 100 9.14 1.05 -0.16
CA PHE A 100 7.86 0.62 0.40
C PHE A 100 7.63 -0.88 0.24
N ALA A 101 7.97 -1.45 -0.92
CA ALA A 101 7.86 -2.87 -1.17
C ALA A 101 8.80 -3.71 -0.28
N ARG A 102 10.02 -3.25 -0.02
CA ARG A 102 10.95 -3.92 0.92
C ARG A 102 10.35 -3.99 2.32
N ASP A 103 9.82 -2.88 2.83
CA ASP A 103 9.22 -2.81 4.16
C ASP A 103 7.95 -3.68 4.25
N MET A 104 7.11 -3.68 3.20
CA MET A 104 5.93 -4.54 3.10
C MET A 104 6.30 -6.02 2.98
N ALA A 105 7.26 -6.38 2.15
CA ALA A 105 7.69 -7.77 1.97
C ALA A 105 8.25 -8.36 3.28
N LYS A 106 9.07 -7.59 4.00
CA LYS A 106 9.53 -7.97 5.34
C LYS A 106 8.35 -8.21 6.29
N CYS A 107 7.40 -7.28 6.34
CA CYS A 107 6.20 -7.43 7.18
C CYS A 107 5.35 -8.65 6.80
N ILE A 108 5.23 -8.97 5.51
CA ILE A 108 4.53 -10.16 5.01
C ILE A 108 5.25 -11.43 5.47
N GLN A 109 6.57 -11.54 5.26
CA GLN A 109 7.38 -12.70 5.64
C GLN A 109 7.36 -12.98 7.15
N GLU A 110 7.39 -11.93 7.96
CA GLU A 110 7.38 -12.05 9.42
C GLU A 110 6.01 -12.45 10.01
N ASN A 111 4.92 -12.25 9.26
CA ASN A 111 3.56 -12.41 9.81
C ASN A 111 2.67 -13.40 9.05
N TYR A 112 3.08 -13.88 7.87
CA TYR A 112 2.36 -14.89 7.11
C TYR A 112 3.23 -16.14 6.93
N PHE A 113 2.87 -17.21 7.63
CA PHE A 113 3.59 -18.50 7.63
C PHE A 113 3.09 -19.45 6.55
N MET A 114 2.58 -18.94 5.45
CA MET A 114 2.03 -19.71 4.34
C MET A 114 2.58 -19.24 3.00
N GLN A 115 2.56 -20.14 2.03
CA GLN A 115 2.91 -19.79 0.66
C GLN A 115 1.68 -19.26 -0.07
N PHE A 116 1.87 -18.18 -0.83
CA PHE A 116 0.89 -17.64 -1.76
C PHE A 116 1.15 -18.16 -3.17
N ASP A 117 0.08 -18.40 -3.91
CA ASP A 117 0.18 -18.86 -5.30
C ASP A 117 0.24 -17.67 -6.26
N ILE A 118 -0.40 -16.54 -5.90
CA ILE A 118 -0.52 -15.35 -6.75
C ILE A 118 -0.53 -14.10 -5.87
N ILE A 119 0.19 -13.06 -6.34
CA ILE A 119 0.03 -11.67 -5.88
C ILE A 119 -0.89 -10.94 -6.87
N THR A 120 -1.84 -10.18 -6.34
CA THR A 120 -2.64 -9.24 -7.13
C THR A 120 -2.76 -7.90 -6.39
N TYR A 121 -3.41 -6.91 -7.01
CA TYR A 121 -3.47 -5.56 -6.48
C TYR A 121 -4.82 -4.90 -6.72
N THR A 122 -5.14 -3.89 -5.91
CA THR A 122 -6.37 -3.12 -6.07
C THR A 122 -6.33 -2.27 -7.35
N PRO A 123 -7.34 -2.36 -8.24
CA PRO A 123 -7.36 -1.60 -9.48
C PRO A 123 -7.80 -0.16 -9.27
N LEU A 124 -7.18 0.77 -9.99
CA LEU A 124 -7.63 2.16 -10.08
C LEU A 124 -8.72 2.34 -11.15
N SER A 125 -9.54 3.36 -10.97
CA SER A 125 -10.42 3.82 -12.07
C SER A 125 -9.59 4.41 -13.22
N LYS A 126 -10.10 4.32 -14.46
CA LYS A 126 -9.46 4.95 -15.63
C LYS A 126 -9.18 6.45 -15.40
N LYS A 127 -10.10 7.16 -14.74
CA LYS A 127 -9.92 8.59 -14.37
C LYS A 127 -8.76 8.79 -13.40
N SER A 128 -8.66 7.94 -12.37
CA SER A 128 -7.57 8.03 -11.38
C SER A 128 -6.22 7.67 -11.99
N LEU A 129 -6.19 6.67 -12.89
CA LEU A 129 -4.97 6.29 -13.59
C LEU A 129 -4.47 7.42 -14.49
N ARG A 130 -5.34 8.07 -15.27
CA ARG A 130 -4.98 9.24 -16.08
C ARG A 130 -4.46 10.44 -15.29
N LYS A 131 -4.91 10.59 -14.02
CA LYS A 131 -4.46 11.68 -13.13
C LYS A 131 -3.11 11.40 -12.47
N ARG A 132 -2.73 10.12 -12.33
CA ARG A 132 -1.57 9.70 -11.57
C ARG A 132 -0.47 9.07 -12.42
N ASP A 133 -0.76 8.76 -13.69
CA ASP A 133 0.04 8.04 -14.69
C ASP A 133 0.38 6.59 -14.30
N TYR A 134 0.22 6.19 -13.04
CA TYR A 134 0.46 4.83 -12.57
C TYR A 134 -0.49 4.40 -11.45
N ASN A 135 -0.60 3.10 -11.26
CA ASN A 135 -1.29 2.50 -10.12
C ASN A 135 -0.27 2.18 -9.02
N GLN A 136 -0.39 2.83 -7.87
CA GLN A 136 0.49 2.65 -6.72
C GLN A 136 0.51 1.19 -6.23
N ALA A 137 -0.68 0.59 -6.12
CA ALA A 137 -0.80 -0.80 -5.68
C ALA A 137 -0.12 -1.78 -6.66
N TYR A 138 -0.17 -1.50 -7.98
CA TYR A 138 0.57 -2.27 -8.99
C TYR A 138 2.09 -2.15 -8.78
N LEU A 139 2.62 -0.93 -8.61
CA LEU A 139 4.06 -0.75 -8.41
C LEU A 139 4.56 -1.49 -7.16
N LEU A 140 3.80 -1.43 -6.07
CA LEU A 140 4.11 -2.16 -4.84
C LEU A 140 4.06 -3.68 -5.07
N ALA A 141 2.97 -4.18 -5.67
CA ALA A 141 2.79 -5.60 -5.95
C ALA A 141 3.89 -6.17 -6.87
N ASN A 142 4.30 -5.41 -7.89
CA ASN A 142 5.37 -5.79 -8.81
C ASN A 142 6.73 -5.90 -8.12
N GLU A 143 7.09 -4.98 -7.24
CA GLU A 143 8.33 -5.08 -6.48
C GLU A 143 8.26 -6.19 -5.39
N ILE A 144 7.11 -6.36 -4.72
CA ILE A 144 6.90 -7.43 -3.73
C ILE A 144 6.98 -8.81 -4.41
N SER A 145 6.39 -8.96 -5.60
CA SER A 145 6.45 -10.20 -6.40
C SER A 145 7.89 -10.64 -6.66
N LYS A 146 8.78 -9.71 -7.03
CA LYS A 146 10.20 -9.97 -7.24
C LYS A 146 10.93 -10.35 -5.94
N ILE A 147 10.60 -9.68 -4.83
CA ILE A 147 11.27 -9.92 -3.54
C ILE A 147 10.86 -11.28 -2.95
N LEU A 148 9.57 -11.64 -3.07
CA LEU A 148 9.01 -12.86 -2.50
C LEU A 148 9.04 -14.06 -3.46
N ASP A 149 9.42 -13.84 -4.72
CA ASP A 149 9.39 -14.84 -5.81
C ASP A 149 7.99 -15.48 -5.98
N ILE A 150 6.95 -14.64 -6.00
CA ILE A 150 5.55 -15.05 -6.16
C ILE A 150 5.00 -14.40 -7.42
N PRO A 151 4.33 -15.17 -8.32
CA PRO A 151 3.77 -14.64 -9.56
C PRO A 151 2.80 -13.47 -9.34
N LEU A 152 2.97 -12.39 -10.11
CA LEU A 152 2.03 -11.25 -10.16
C LEU A 152 1.01 -11.46 -11.26
N ALA A 153 -0.28 -11.31 -10.94
CA ALA A 153 -1.36 -11.35 -11.91
C ALA A 153 -2.31 -10.15 -11.78
N ASP A 154 -2.70 -9.56 -12.91
CA ASP A 154 -3.64 -8.44 -12.99
C ASP A 154 -5.08 -8.99 -13.07
N LEU A 155 -5.61 -9.43 -11.92
CA LEU A 155 -6.86 -10.16 -11.82
C LEU A 155 -8.11 -9.26 -11.78
N LEU A 156 -8.00 -8.06 -11.21
CA LEU A 156 -9.15 -7.24 -10.85
C LEU A 156 -9.34 -6.05 -11.80
N ILE A 157 -10.58 -5.73 -12.09
CA ILE A 157 -10.97 -4.53 -12.85
C ILE A 157 -12.01 -3.72 -12.09
N LYS A 158 -11.89 -2.39 -12.17
CA LYS A 158 -12.92 -1.48 -11.66
C LYS A 158 -13.94 -1.18 -12.76
N VAL A 159 -15.14 -1.75 -12.63
CA VAL A 159 -16.20 -1.68 -13.65
C VAL A 159 -17.16 -0.50 -13.43
N ARG A 160 -17.36 -0.06 -12.20
CA ARG A 160 -18.29 1.02 -11.86
C ARG A 160 -17.57 2.32 -11.48
N LYS A 161 -18.08 3.48 -11.98
CA LYS A 161 -17.62 4.78 -11.50
C LYS A 161 -18.06 4.99 -10.06
N THR A 162 -17.09 5.18 -9.16
CA THR A 162 -17.32 5.55 -7.77
C THR A 162 -16.96 7.04 -7.57
N LYS A 163 -17.64 7.73 -6.66
CA LYS A 163 -17.27 9.11 -6.27
C LYS A 163 -15.86 9.12 -5.68
N GLU A 164 -15.13 10.23 -5.81
CA GLU A 164 -13.79 10.36 -5.24
C GLU A 164 -13.85 10.20 -3.71
N GLN A 165 -13.07 9.27 -3.17
CA GLN A 165 -13.11 8.92 -1.74
C GLN A 165 -12.68 10.07 -0.80
N LYS A 166 -11.97 11.09 -1.31
CA LYS A 166 -11.51 12.23 -0.50
C LYS A 166 -12.66 13.06 0.06
N SER A 167 -13.80 13.12 -0.64
CA SER A 167 -14.99 13.91 -0.27
C SER A 167 -16.04 13.13 0.51
N LEU A 168 -15.82 11.84 0.78
CA LEU A 168 -16.82 10.96 1.37
C LEU A 168 -16.49 10.62 2.82
N ASN A 169 -17.52 10.54 3.67
CA ASN A 169 -17.41 10.02 5.02
C ASN A 169 -17.26 8.48 5.03
N SER A 170 -17.03 7.88 6.20
CA SER A 170 -16.77 6.43 6.32
C SER A 170 -17.94 5.55 5.82
N ARG A 171 -19.20 5.99 6.05
CA ARG A 171 -20.41 5.25 5.62
C ARG A 171 -20.60 5.35 4.12
N GLU A 172 -20.42 6.52 3.55
CA GLU A 172 -20.51 6.76 2.11
C GLU A 172 -19.42 6.03 1.33
N ARG A 173 -18.21 5.90 1.89
CA ARG A 173 -17.13 5.10 1.28
C ARG A 173 -17.49 3.61 1.15
N LYS A 174 -18.15 3.03 2.15
CA LYS A 174 -18.61 1.64 2.09
C LYS A 174 -19.64 1.44 0.97
N THR A 175 -20.67 2.27 0.90
CA THR A 175 -21.71 2.18 -0.13
C THR A 175 -21.19 2.46 -1.54
N ASN A 176 -20.21 3.36 -1.66
CA ASN A 176 -19.65 3.80 -2.94
C ASN A 176 -18.85 2.71 -3.68
N VAL A 177 -18.28 1.73 -2.98
CA VAL A 177 -17.45 0.66 -3.59
C VAL A 177 -18.19 -0.65 -3.82
N TYR A 178 -19.42 -0.80 -3.29
CA TYR A 178 -20.20 -2.03 -3.47
C TYR A 178 -20.49 -2.30 -4.96
N GLY A 179 -20.14 -3.51 -5.44
CA GLY A 179 -20.28 -3.89 -6.85
C GLY A 179 -19.42 -3.05 -7.83
N ALA A 180 -18.35 -2.44 -7.35
CA ALA A 180 -17.48 -1.60 -8.18
C ALA A 180 -16.37 -2.38 -8.90
N PHE A 181 -16.16 -3.63 -8.53
CA PHE A 181 -15.05 -4.46 -9.04
C PHE A 181 -15.57 -5.76 -9.65
N ASP A 182 -14.79 -6.30 -10.59
CA ASP A 182 -15.00 -7.62 -11.21
C ASP A 182 -13.62 -8.23 -11.52
N LEU A 183 -13.60 -9.51 -11.93
CA LEU A 183 -12.39 -10.17 -12.41
C LEU A 183 -12.23 -10.04 -13.92
N LYS A 184 -10.99 -9.94 -14.37
CA LYS A 184 -10.62 -10.01 -15.79
C LYS A 184 -10.59 -11.44 -16.31
N ASP A 185 -10.05 -12.34 -15.48
CA ASP A 185 -9.96 -13.77 -15.75
C ASP A 185 -10.38 -14.51 -14.48
N LYS A 186 -11.42 -15.33 -14.62
CA LYS A 186 -12.09 -16.03 -13.50
C LYS A 186 -11.43 -17.35 -13.17
N ASP A 187 -10.82 -17.99 -14.16
CA ASP A 187 -10.27 -19.35 -14.00
C ASP A 187 -8.96 -19.35 -13.23
N ILE A 188 -8.16 -18.29 -13.36
CA ILE A 188 -6.86 -18.16 -12.70
C ILE A 188 -6.97 -18.16 -11.16
N VAL A 189 -8.11 -17.73 -10.60
CA VAL A 189 -8.27 -17.59 -9.14
C VAL A 189 -8.71 -18.87 -8.44
N ILE A 190 -9.20 -19.86 -9.18
CA ILE A 190 -9.81 -21.07 -8.63
C ILE A 190 -8.77 -21.84 -7.80
N ASN A 191 -9.13 -22.14 -6.53
CA ASN A 191 -8.29 -22.85 -5.57
C ASN A 191 -6.92 -22.20 -5.28
N LYS A 192 -6.75 -20.88 -5.53
CA LYS A 192 -5.51 -20.15 -5.27
C LYS A 192 -5.53 -19.43 -3.93
N ARG A 193 -4.38 -19.41 -3.27
CA ARG A 193 -4.09 -18.58 -2.09
C ARG A 193 -3.55 -17.25 -2.62
N ILE A 194 -4.31 -16.18 -2.46
CA ILE A 194 -4.06 -14.89 -3.12
C ILE A 194 -3.61 -13.86 -2.08
N LEU A 195 -2.51 -13.16 -2.37
CA LEU A 195 -2.06 -11.99 -1.64
C LEU A 195 -2.51 -10.72 -2.39
N LEU A 196 -3.44 -9.97 -1.79
CA LEU A 196 -3.99 -8.72 -2.33
C LEU A 196 -3.24 -7.52 -1.76
N ILE A 197 -2.64 -6.72 -2.65
CA ILE A 197 -1.85 -5.54 -2.30
C ILE A 197 -2.64 -4.25 -2.53
N ASP A 198 -2.53 -3.32 -1.55
CA ASP A 198 -2.98 -1.93 -1.72
C ASP A 198 -1.96 -0.97 -1.08
N ASP A 199 -2.07 0.33 -1.33
CA ASP A 199 -1.15 1.31 -0.73
C ASP A 199 -1.55 1.66 0.72
N VAL A 200 -2.82 1.95 0.98
CA VAL A 200 -3.31 2.35 2.31
C VAL A 200 -4.70 1.81 2.60
N LYS A 201 -4.83 1.15 3.73
CA LYS A 201 -6.15 0.84 4.28
C LYS A 201 -6.66 1.95 5.19
N THR A 202 -7.68 2.63 4.77
CA THR A 202 -8.46 3.56 5.63
C THR A 202 -9.68 2.84 6.21
N THR A 203 -10.79 2.78 5.48
CA THR A 203 -11.99 2.01 5.87
C THR A 203 -11.88 0.53 5.51
N GLY A 204 -11.00 0.17 4.59
CA GLY A 204 -10.86 -1.18 4.05
C GLY A 204 -11.92 -1.59 3.03
N SER A 205 -12.82 -0.68 2.63
CA SER A 205 -13.93 -1.00 1.72
C SER A 205 -13.44 -1.50 0.36
N THR A 206 -12.38 -0.90 -0.20
CA THR A 206 -11.78 -1.33 -1.48
C THR A 206 -11.22 -2.74 -1.37
N LEU A 207 -10.37 -2.99 -0.36
CA LEU A 207 -9.78 -4.31 -0.13
C LEU A 207 -10.85 -5.37 0.09
N ASN A 208 -11.88 -5.05 0.88
CA ASN A 208 -12.95 -5.99 1.19
C ASN A 208 -13.78 -6.35 -0.05
N GLU A 209 -14.15 -5.40 -0.91
CA GLU A 209 -14.86 -5.68 -2.15
C GLU A 209 -13.98 -6.45 -3.16
N CYS A 210 -12.70 -6.11 -3.29
CA CYS A 210 -11.77 -6.88 -4.11
C CYS A 210 -11.62 -8.33 -3.62
N ALA A 211 -11.44 -8.52 -2.31
CA ALA A 211 -11.34 -9.86 -1.71
C ALA A 211 -12.64 -10.65 -1.88
N LYS A 212 -13.82 -10.00 -1.74
CA LYS A 212 -15.13 -10.61 -1.99
C LYS A 212 -15.24 -11.14 -3.40
N MET A 213 -14.84 -10.36 -4.41
CA MET A 213 -14.86 -10.81 -5.80
C MET A 213 -13.96 -12.03 -6.01
N LEU A 214 -12.73 -12.02 -5.47
CA LEU A 214 -11.82 -13.16 -5.53
C LEU A 214 -12.44 -14.42 -4.88
N ASN A 215 -13.08 -14.28 -3.72
CA ASN A 215 -13.76 -15.40 -3.05
C ASN A 215 -14.97 -15.92 -3.83
N ILE A 216 -15.81 -15.05 -4.41
CA ILE A 216 -16.97 -15.43 -5.23
C ILE A 216 -16.54 -16.29 -6.43
N TYR A 217 -15.38 -15.98 -7.03
CA TYR A 217 -14.85 -16.71 -8.17
C TYR A 217 -13.92 -17.88 -7.78
N GLY A 218 -13.95 -18.32 -6.52
CA GLY A 218 -13.39 -19.59 -6.10
C GLY A 218 -11.95 -19.54 -5.60
N ALA A 219 -11.44 -18.38 -5.15
CA ALA A 219 -10.16 -18.33 -4.45
C ALA A 219 -10.22 -19.21 -3.19
N GLN A 220 -9.18 -20.00 -2.93
CA GLN A 220 -9.06 -20.80 -1.70
C GLN A 220 -9.00 -19.92 -0.47
N SER A 221 -8.22 -18.84 -0.54
CA SER A 221 -8.14 -17.82 0.49
C SER A 221 -7.55 -16.51 -0.05
N VAL A 222 -7.99 -15.39 0.50
CA VAL A 222 -7.45 -14.06 0.22
C VAL A 222 -6.84 -13.49 1.49
N TRP A 223 -5.63 -13.00 1.38
CA TRP A 223 -4.88 -12.30 2.40
C TRP A 223 -4.51 -10.92 1.88
N ALA A 224 -4.34 -9.94 2.74
CA ALA A 224 -4.09 -8.58 2.32
C ALA A 224 -2.82 -7.99 2.95
N ALA A 225 -2.14 -7.13 2.21
CA ALA A 225 -1.07 -6.30 2.75
C ALA A 225 -1.15 -4.88 2.20
N THR A 226 -0.86 -3.89 3.06
CA THR A 226 -0.80 -2.48 2.67
C THR A 226 0.45 -1.84 3.27
N LEU A 227 0.92 -0.74 2.68
CA LEU A 227 2.04 0.01 3.26
C LEU A 227 1.66 0.58 4.63
N ALA A 228 0.43 1.10 4.75
CA ALA A 228 -0.03 1.71 5.99
C ALA A 228 -1.51 1.47 6.26
N VAL A 229 -1.87 1.45 7.53
CA VAL A 229 -3.26 1.36 8.00
C VAL A 229 -3.63 2.58 8.83
N ALA A 230 -4.84 3.12 8.61
CA ALA A 230 -5.37 4.17 9.46
C ALA A 230 -5.92 3.56 10.77
N VAL A 231 -5.56 4.16 11.90
CA VAL A 231 -6.17 3.83 13.19
C VAL A 231 -7.65 4.22 13.12
N PRO A 232 -8.58 3.32 13.47
CA PRO A 232 -9.99 3.66 13.54
C PRO A 232 -10.20 4.79 14.58
N LYS A 233 -10.94 5.82 14.20
CA LYS A 233 -11.32 6.87 15.18
C LYS A 233 -12.22 6.28 16.25
N GLU A 234 -12.02 6.68 17.50
CA GLU A 234 -12.93 6.35 18.58
C GLU A 234 -14.34 6.90 18.28
N LYS A 235 -15.39 6.14 18.70
CA LYS A 235 -16.78 6.61 18.60
C LYS A 235 -17.01 7.73 19.62
N GLY A 236 -16.48 8.90 19.39
CA GLY A 236 -16.61 10.04 20.30
C GLY A 236 -16.08 11.34 19.71
N ASP A 237 -15.10 11.29 18.83
CA ASP A 237 -14.55 12.46 18.16
C ASP A 237 -15.43 12.89 16.96
N LYS A 238 -16.62 13.41 17.29
CA LYS A 238 -17.33 14.34 16.41
C LYS A 238 -16.68 15.72 16.58
N LYS A 239 -15.78 16.09 15.68
CA LYS A 239 -15.48 17.46 15.33
C LYS A 239 -15.91 17.73 13.90
#